data_00ef63cde139e2e22661b11fb6669daa
#
_entry.id   00ef63cde139e2e22661b11fb6669daa
#
_cell.length_a   1.000
_cell.length_b   1.000
_cell.length_c   1.000
_cell.angle_alpha   90.00
_cell.angle_beta   90.00
_cell.angle_gamma   90.00
#
_symmetry.space_group_name_H-M   'P 1'
#
loop_
_entity.id
_entity.type
_entity.pdbx_description
1 polymer ?
#
loop_
_entity_poly.entity_id
_entity_poly.type
_entity_poly.pdbx_seq_one_letter_code
_entity_poly.pdbx_strand_id
1 'polypeptide(L)'
;ITPAQLAALLRQEGVREDQIPTMVAIGRAESSLNPRALNPDRSTGDYSFGLYQINMIDEPGYPLGAERRRKFGLKANEELYDPKTNVRAAKSILDSQGLGAWSVYKTGAYKQYLPGAEQATSQSLSSSAEPTSSMPQPVAPPPPVEKEAPVNVLALKDGVQGVLDKTSGEFTA
;
A
#
# COMPACT_ATOMS: atom_id res chain seq x y z
N ILE A 1 4.39 7.57 0.13
CA ILE A 1 4.39 6.14 0.49
C ILE A 1 5.63 5.78 1.28
N THR A 2 5.63 4.62 1.96
CA THR A 2 6.80 4.15 2.70
C THR A 2 7.81 3.45 1.79
N PRO A 3 9.10 3.34 2.19
CA PRO A 3 10.09 2.56 1.45
C PRO A 3 9.69 1.09 1.25
N ALA A 4 9.06 0.47 2.26
CA ALA A 4 8.60 -0.91 2.17
C ALA A 4 7.43 -1.08 1.19
N GLN A 5 6.50 -0.12 1.15
CA GLN A 5 5.43 -0.09 0.15
C GLN A 5 5.98 0.06 -1.26
N LEU A 6 6.99 0.92 -1.46
CA LEU A 6 7.64 1.06 -2.75
C LEU A 6 8.37 -0.22 -3.17
N ALA A 7 9.09 -0.87 -2.24
CA ALA A 7 9.74 -2.16 -2.51
C ALA A 7 8.73 -3.23 -2.94
N ALA A 8 7.57 -3.30 -2.29
CA ALA A 8 6.50 -4.22 -2.67
C ALA A 8 5.94 -3.92 -4.07
N LEU A 9 5.71 -2.65 -4.42
CA LEU A 9 5.26 -2.25 -5.76
C LEU A 9 6.29 -2.59 -6.84
N LEU A 10 7.58 -2.33 -6.60
CA LEU A 10 8.66 -2.68 -7.53
C LEU A 10 8.69 -4.18 -7.81
N ARG A 11 8.51 -4.99 -6.77
CA ARG A 11 8.44 -6.45 -6.89
C ARG A 11 7.23 -6.90 -7.70
N GLN A 12 6.05 -6.33 -7.43
CA GLN A 12 4.82 -6.61 -8.17
C GLN A 12 4.93 -6.27 -9.65
N GLU A 13 5.66 -5.21 -10.00
CA GLU A 13 5.91 -4.83 -11.40
C GLU A 13 7.11 -5.57 -12.02
N GLY A 14 7.70 -6.53 -11.31
CA GLY A 14 8.75 -7.42 -11.84
C GLY A 14 10.14 -6.81 -11.91
N VAL A 15 10.46 -5.84 -11.04
CA VAL A 15 11.84 -5.39 -10.86
C VAL A 15 12.63 -6.50 -10.16
N ARG A 16 13.86 -6.75 -10.63
CA ARG A 16 14.74 -7.78 -10.06
C ARG A 16 15.06 -7.46 -8.60
N GLU A 17 15.06 -8.48 -7.74
CA GLU A 17 15.29 -8.32 -6.30
C GLU A 17 16.60 -7.58 -5.97
N ASP A 18 17.67 -7.87 -6.71
CA ASP A 18 18.97 -7.20 -6.54
C ASP A 18 18.95 -5.70 -6.90
N GLN A 19 17.96 -5.24 -7.66
CA GLN A 19 17.80 -3.83 -8.05
C GLN A 19 16.80 -3.08 -7.16
N ILE A 20 15.94 -3.77 -6.41
CA ILE A 20 14.89 -3.14 -5.60
C ILE A 20 15.45 -2.14 -4.59
N PRO A 21 16.48 -2.45 -3.77
CA PRO A 21 17.02 -1.46 -2.83
C PRO A 21 17.51 -0.19 -3.53
N THR A 22 18.20 -0.35 -4.65
CA THR A 22 18.67 0.79 -5.44
C THR A 22 17.52 1.63 -5.98
N MET A 23 16.48 1.00 -6.51
CA MET A 23 15.30 1.69 -7.02
C MET A 23 14.52 2.40 -5.90
N VAL A 24 14.42 1.81 -4.70
CA VAL A 24 13.83 2.48 -3.53
C VAL A 24 14.65 3.72 -3.14
N ALA A 25 15.96 3.61 -3.14
CA ALA A 25 16.86 4.73 -2.83
C ALA A 25 16.78 5.86 -3.88
N ILE A 26 16.66 5.51 -5.17
CA ILE A 26 16.43 6.47 -6.26
C ILE A 26 15.08 7.20 -6.05
N GLY A 27 13.99 6.48 -5.84
CA GLY A 27 12.68 7.10 -5.60
C GLY A 27 12.67 8.05 -4.40
N ARG A 28 13.45 7.71 -3.36
CA ARG A 28 13.62 8.60 -2.20
C ARG A 28 14.43 9.86 -2.56
N ALA A 29 15.48 9.71 -3.35
CA ALA A 29 16.31 10.85 -3.79
C ALA A 29 15.55 11.78 -4.76
N GLU A 30 14.69 11.24 -5.63
CA GLU A 30 13.93 11.99 -6.63
C GLU A 30 12.74 12.77 -6.05
N SER A 31 11.99 12.17 -5.14
CA SER A 31 10.71 12.72 -4.69
C SER A 31 10.49 12.70 -3.18
N SER A 32 11.46 12.21 -2.39
CA SER A 32 11.24 11.88 -0.97
C SER A 32 10.08 10.88 -0.77
N LEU A 33 9.83 10.02 -1.75
CA LEU A 33 8.71 9.06 -1.81
C LEU A 33 7.33 9.73 -1.84
N ASN A 34 7.25 10.96 -2.32
CA ASN A 34 5.98 11.65 -2.53
C ASN A 34 5.41 11.28 -3.91
N PRO A 35 4.28 10.54 -3.98
CA PRO A 35 3.70 10.16 -5.26
C PRO A 35 3.14 11.36 -6.05
N ARG A 36 2.88 12.48 -5.38
CA ARG A 36 2.37 13.71 -6.01
C ARG A 36 3.45 14.77 -6.24
N ALA A 37 4.72 14.37 -6.20
CA ALA A 37 5.81 15.29 -6.52
C ALA A 37 5.69 15.76 -7.98
N LEU A 38 5.86 17.05 -8.19
CA LEU A 38 5.86 17.69 -9.50
C LEU A 38 7.07 18.63 -9.58
N ASN A 39 7.88 18.46 -10.61
CA ASN A 39 8.85 19.47 -11.03
C ASN A 39 8.34 20.14 -12.32
N PRO A 40 7.81 21.37 -12.24
CA PRO A 40 7.23 22.07 -13.39
C PRO A 40 8.25 22.94 -14.14
N ASP A 41 9.53 22.84 -13.83
CA ASP A 41 10.56 23.75 -14.36
C ASP A 41 10.97 23.41 -15.80
N ARG A 42 10.15 23.86 -16.72
CA ARG A 42 10.40 23.69 -18.17
C ARG A 42 11.65 24.41 -18.66
N SER A 43 12.13 25.41 -17.91
CA SER A 43 13.34 26.17 -18.30
C SER A 43 14.60 25.31 -18.22
N THR A 44 14.58 24.26 -17.39
CA THR A 44 15.66 23.27 -17.28
C THR A 44 15.42 22.02 -18.15
N GLY A 45 14.35 22.01 -18.96
CA GLY A 45 13.94 20.84 -19.75
C GLY A 45 13.20 19.79 -18.93
N ASP A 46 12.64 20.18 -17.78
CA ASP A 46 11.93 19.28 -16.87
C ASP A 46 10.44 19.60 -16.77
N TYR A 47 9.63 18.56 -16.88
CA TYR A 47 8.23 18.54 -16.48
C TYR A 47 7.93 17.15 -15.92
N SER A 48 8.32 16.94 -14.65
CA SER A 48 8.55 15.62 -14.09
C SER A 48 7.54 15.28 -13.00
N PHE A 49 7.04 14.04 -13.02
CA PHE A 49 5.90 13.59 -12.22
C PHE A 49 6.21 12.40 -11.32
N GLY A 50 5.73 12.48 -10.09
CA GLY A 50 5.58 11.37 -9.15
C GLY A 50 6.87 10.85 -8.57
N LEU A 51 6.83 9.59 -8.11
CA LEU A 51 7.89 8.95 -7.31
C LEU A 51 9.26 8.97 -7.96
N TYR A 52 9.33 8.72 -9.27
CA TYR A 52 10.57 8.63 -10.03
C TYR A 52 10.83 9.85 -10.90
N GLN A 53 10.09 10.94 -10.68
CA GLN A 53 10.22 12.19 -11.44
C GLN A 53 10.33 11.93 -12.95
N ILE A 54 9.32 11.24 -13.48
CA ILE A 54 9.27 10.88 -14.88
C ILE A 54 9.00 12.13 -15.70
N ASN A 55 9.98 12.54 -16.51
CA ASN A 55 9.90 13.74 -17.34
C ASN A 55 8.88 13.53 -18.48
N MET A 56 7.89 14.40 -18.53
CA MET A 56 6.80 14.40 -19.50
C MET A 56 6.75 15.69 -20.32
N ILE A 57 7.91 16.31 -20.53
CA ILE A 57 7.99 17.57 -21.28
C ILE A 57 7.60 17.33 -22.74
N ASP A 58 6.82 18.24 -23.28
CA ASP A 58 6.51 18.33 -24.70
C ASP A 58 6.93 19.72 -25.18
N GLU A 59 7.88 19.75 -26.11
CA GLU A 59 8.37 20.96 -26.75
C GLU A 59 8.39 20.80 -28.28
N PRO A 60 8.35 21.89 -29.06
CA PRO A 60 8.50 21.82 -30.49
C PRO A 60 9.77 21.08 -30.89
N GLY A 61 9.61 19.96 -31.62
CA GLY A 61 10.72 19.10 -32.03
C GLY A 61 11.21 18.11 -30.96
N TYR A 62 10.65 18.12 -29.75
CA TYR A 62 10.99 17.19 -28.68
C TYR A 62 9.73 16.73 -27.90
N PRO A 63 8.88 15.86 -28.51
CA PRO A 63 7.60 15.46 -27.95
C PRO A 63 7.74 14.27 -26.97
N LEU A 64 8.64 14.39 -25.98
CA LEU A 64 8.95 13.32 -25.03
C LEU A 64 7.73 12.85 -24.25
N GLY A 65 6.90 13.79 -23.77
CA GLY A 65 5.69 13.48 -23.01
C GLY A 65 4.68 12.72 -23.85
N ALA A 66 4.46 13.15 -25.11
CA ALA A 66 3.54 12.46 -26.02
C ALA A 66 4.04 11.04 -26.35
N GLU A 67 5.34 10.85 -26.55
CA GLU A 67 5.92 9.52 -26.77
C GLU A 67 5.78 8.62 -25.55
N ARG A 68 6.05 9.16 -24.36
CA ARG A 68 5.93 8.43 -23.10
C ARG A 68 4.49 8.09 -22.77
N ARG A 69 3.52 8.99 -23.01
CA ARG A 69 2.09 8.66 -22.85
C ARG A 69 1.70 7.45 -23.70
N ARG A 70 2.10 7.44 -24.96
CA ARG A 70 1.84 6.28 -25.86
C ARG A 70 2.53 5.02 -25.34
N LYS A 71 3.81 5.11 -24.98
CA LYS A 71 4.60 3.97 -24.50
C LYS A 71 4.06 3.36 -23.22
N PHE A 72 3.61 4.21 -22.29
CA PHE A 72 3.13 3.77 -20.97
C PHE A 72 1.59 3.56 -20.92
N GLY A 73 0.89 3.82 -22.01
CA GLY A 73 -0.56 3.68 -22.09
C GLY A 73 -1.32 4.72 -21.26
N LEU A 74 -0.77 5.93 -21.10
CA LEU A 74 -1.37 7.00 -20.32
C LEU A 74 -2.26 7.89 -21.18
N LYS A 75 -3.37 8.33 -20.60
CA LYS A 75 -4.27 9.35 -21.19
C LYS A 75 -3.85 10.77 -20.80
N ALA A 76 -3.31 10.93 -19.61
CA ALA A 76 -2.84 12.19 -19.05
C ALA A 76 -1.57 11.99 -18.21
N ASN A 77 -0.75 13.05 -18.06
CA ASN A 77 0.48 13.00 -17.26
C ASN A 77 0.19 12.75 -15.77
N GLU A 78 -0.95 13.24 -15.29
CA GLU A 78 -1.41 13.15 -13.90
C GLU A 78 -1.64 11.70 -13.43
N GLU A 79 -1.81 10.76 -14.36
CA GLU A 79 -1.88 9.34 -14.02
C GLU A 79 -0.57 8.83 -13.39
N LEU A 80 0.54 9.52 -13.62
CA LEU A 80 1.83 9.25 -12.96
C LEU A 80 1.86 9.61 -11.46
N TYR A 81 0.82 10.26 -10.94
CA TYR A 81 0.66 10.43 -9.49
C TYR A 81 0.16 9.15 -8.79
N ASP A 82 -0.39 8.20 -9.53
CA ASP A 82 -0.66 6.88 -9.00
C ASP A 82 0.65 6.10 -8.82
N PRO A 83 0.96 5.63 -7.59
CA PRO A 83 2.23 4.95 -7.31
C PRO A 83 2.51 3.75 -8.21
N LYS A 84 1.51 2.93 -8.46
CA LYS A 84 1.65 1.73 -9.29
C LYS A 84 1.93 2.10 -10.75
N THR A 85 1.21 3.07 -11.28
CA THR A 85 1.41 3.58 -12.65
C THR A 85 2.81 4.17 -12.81
N ASN A 86 3.27 4.95 -11.82
CA ASN A 86 4.61 5.54 -11.82
C ASN A 86 5.71 4.48 -11.78
N VAL A 87 5.58 3.47 -10.91
CA VAL A 87 6.52 2.34 -10.82
C VAL A 87 6.57 1.54 -12.12
N ARG A 88 5.43 1.26 -12.75
CA ARG A 88 5.38 0.57 -14.04
C ARG A 88 6.08 1.36 -15.16
N ALA A 89 5.85 2.67 -15.21
CA ALA A 89 6.56 3.54 -16.16
C ALA A 89 8.07 3.58 -15.87
N ALA A 90 8.47 3.68 -14.60
CA ALA A 90 9.86 3.63 -14.18
C ALA A 90 10.52 2.28 -14.54
N LYS A 91 9.81 1.15 -14.35
CA LYS A 91 10.28 -0.18 -14.77
C LYS A 91 10.55 -0.22 -16.29
N SER A 92 9.65 0.34 -17.10
CA SER A 92 9.85 0.42 -18.55
C SER A 92 11.08 1.26 -18.94
N ILE A 93 11.37 2.32 -18.18
CA ILE A 93 12.59 3.13 -18.36
C ILE A 93 13.82 2.33 -17.92
N LEU A 94 13.75 1.67 -16.76
CA LEU A 94 14.83 0.83 -16.25
C LEU A 94 15.21 -0.26 -17.25
N ASP A 95 14.24 -0.95 -17.84
CA ASP A 95 14.47 -2.01 -18.82
C ASP A 95 15.14 -1.52 -20.11
N SER A 96 14.80 -0.29 -20.54
CA SER A 96 15.31 0.25 -21.80
C SER A 96 16.61 1.06 -21.65
N GLN A 97 16.83 1.69 -20.49
CA GLN A 97 17.93 2.64 -20.29
C GLN A 97 18.84 2.30 -19.08
N GLY A 98 18.44 1.33 -18.26
CA GLY A 98 19.12 0.98 -17.01
C GLY A 98 18.98 2.05 -15.93
N LEU A 99 19.71 1.85 -14.83
CA LEU A 99 19.71 2.76 -13.67
C LEU A 99 20.24 4.15 -14.02
N GLY A 100 21.07 4.25 -15.05
CA GLY A 100 21.61 5.51 -15.54
C GLY A 100 20.59 6.51 -16.10
N ALA A 101 19.33 6.12 -16.23
CA ALA A 101 18.25 7.03 -16.62
C ALA A 101 18.02 8.14 -15.58
N TRP A 102 18.35 7.88 -14.31
CA TRP A 102 18.19 8.83 -13.21
C TRP A 102 19.51 9.55 -12.88
N SER A 103 19.46 10.87 -12.84
CA SER A 103 20.65 11.70 -12.53
C SER A 103 21.19 11.43 -11.13
N VAL A 104 20.31 11.18 -10.15
CA VAL A 104 20.69 10.84 -8.76
C VAL A 104 21.49 9.54 -8.68
N TYR A 105 21.29 8.62 -9.62
CA TYR A 105 22.12 7.41 -9.72
C TYR A 105 23.51 7.74 -10.25
N LYS A 106 23.62 8.55 -11.32
CA LYS A 106 24.89 8.94 -11.92
C LYS A 106 25.77 9.75 -10.97
N THR A 107 25.14 10.66 -10.22
CA THR A 107 25.85 11.51 -9.24
C THR A 107 26.16 10.77 -7.93
N GLY A 108 25.53 9.63 -7.69
CA GLY A 108 25.64 8.89 -6.45
C GLY A 108 24.80 9.44 -5.30
N ALA A 109 23.95 10.44 -5.53
CA ALA A 109 23.11 11.05 -4.50
C ALA A 109 22.15 10.04 -3.82
N TYR A 110 21.73 8.99 -4.53
CA TYR A 110 20.88 7.93 -3.98
C TYR A 110 21.57 7.12 -2.87
N LYS A 111 22.90 7.04 -2.85
CA LYS A 111 23.67 6.14 -1.95
C LYS A 111 23.39 6.40 -0.47
N GLN A 112 23.14 7.65 -0.09
CA GLN A 112 22.80 8.00 1.29
C GLN A 112 21.50 7.33 1.79
N TYR A 113 20.64 6.90 0.88
CA TYR A 113 19.37 6.24 1.19
C TYR A 113 19.43 4.72 1.11
N LEU A 114 20.53 4.12 0.62
CA LEU A 114 20.66 2.68 0.43
C LEU A 114 20.48 1.88 1.72
N PRO A 115 21.08 2.24 2.88
CA PRO A 115 20.92 1.43 4.10
C PRO A 115 19.45 1.31 4.52
N GLY A 116 18.70 2.40 4.46
CA GLY A 116 17.27 2.38 4.75
C GLY A 116 16.44 1.64 3.70
N ALA A 117 16.86 1.70 2.44
CA ALA A 117 16.20 0.99 1.35
C ALA A 117 16.41 -0.52 1.44
N GLU A 118 17.60 -0.99 1.78
CA GLU A 118 17.92 -2.40 2.01
C GLU A 118 17.11 -2.98 3.16
N GLN A 119 17.05 -2.26 4.28
CA GLN A 119 16.24 -2.64 5.44
C GLN A 119 14.75 -2.75 5.06
N ALA A 120 14.21 -1.76 4.38
CA ALA A 120 12.81 -1.74 3.95
C ALA A 120 12.48 -2.86 2.96
N THR A 121 13.41 -3.19 2.06
CA THR A 121 13.26 -4.28 1.10
C THR A 121 13.19 -5.62 1.83
N SER A 122 14.06 -5.84 2.81
CA SER A 122 14.04 -7.05 3.65
C SER A 122 12.74 -7.16 4.46
N GLN A 123 12.27 -6.07 5.05
CA GLN A 123 11.00 -6.04 5.78
C GLN A 123 9.81 -6.37 4.89
N SER A 124 9.79 -5.87 3.65
CA SER A 124 8.70 -6.16 2.71
C SER A 124 8.66 -7.62 2.27
N LEU A 125 9.79 -8.32 2.26
CA LEU A 125 9.86 -9.78 2.04
C LEU A 125 9.25 -10.55 3.20
N SER A 126 9.61 -10.19 4.44
CA SER A 126 9.09 -10.84 5.65
C SER A 126 7.58 -10.69 5.79
N SER A 127 7.05 -9.51 5.45
CA SER A 127 5.60 -9.23 5.47
C SER A 127 4.84 -9.98 4.36
N SER A 128 5.49 -10.30 3.24
CA SER A 128 4.88 -11.09 2.15
C SER A 128 4.97 -12.59 2.40
N ALA A 129 5.81 -13.02 3.35
CA ALA A 129 6.06 -14.42 3.68
C ALA A 129 5.26 -14.90 4.90
N GLU A 130 4.35 -14.10 5.47
CA GLU A 130 3.35 -14.66 6.38
C GLU A 130 2.41 -15.55 5.58
N PRO A 131 2.52 -16.88 5.69
CA PRO A 131 1.48 -17.74 5.21
C PRO A 131 0.26 -17.42 6.06
N THR A 132 -0.88 -17.25 5.44
CA THR A 132 -2.20 -17.47 6.02
C THR A 132 -2.28 -18.90 6.56
N SER A 133 -1.56 -19.17 7.64
CA SER A 133 -1.72 -20.35 8.47
C SER A 133 -2.39 -19.93 9.77
N SER A 134 -3.51 -19.24 9.63
CA SER A 134 -4.58 -19.35 10.59
C SER A 134 -5.60 -20.31 9.98
N MET A 135 -5.26 -21.59 9.98
CA MET A 135 -6.31 -22.60 10.06
C MET A 135 -7.11 -22.23 11.31
N PRO A 136 -8.42 -22.09 11.21
CA PRO A 136 -9.21 -22.00 12.42
C PRO A 136 -8.88 -23.28 13.23
N GLN A 137 -8.31 -23.12 14.40
CA GLN A 137 -8.27 -24.21 15.37
C GLN A 137 -9.70 -24.69 15.47
N PRO A 138 -9.92 -26.02 15.47
CA PRO A 138 -11.25 -26.53 15.77
C PRO A 138 -11.61 -25.94 17.14
N VAL A 139 -12.58 -25.04 17.12
CA VAL A 139 -13.19 -24.50 18.33
C VAL A 139 -13.69 -25.74 19.06
N ALA A 140 -13.12 -26.01 20.22
CA ALA A 140 -13.68 -27.04 21.12
C ALA A 140 -15.18 -26.74 21.25
N PRO A 141 -16.05 -27.77 21.16
CA PRO A 141 -17.48 -27.54 21.33
C PRO A 141 -17.68 -26.80 22.65
N PRO A 142 -18.52 -25.76 22.68
CA PRO A 142 -18.82 -25.08 23.93
C PRO A 142 -19.29 -26.12 24.96
N PRO A 143 -18.92 -25.98 26.23
CA PRO A 143 -19.41 -26.85 27.26
C PRO A 143 -20.95 -26.86 27.20
N PRO A 144 -21.62 -28.00 27.49
CA PRO A 144 -23.04 -28.06 27.42
C PRO A 144 -23.62 -26.91 28.25
N VAL A 145 -24.47 -26.13 27.60
CA VAL A 145 -25.19 -25.05 28.27
C VAL A 145 -26.01 -25.71 29.37
N GLU A 146 -25.57 -25.55 30.61
CA GLU A 146 -26.35 -25.88 31.79
C GLU A 146 -27.64 -25.07 31.63
N LYS A 147 -28.76 -25.77 31.54
CA LYS A 147 -30.06 -25.13 31.45
C LYS A 147 -30.18 -24.19 32.64
N GLU A 148 -30.08 -22.90 32.38
CA GLU A 148 -30.39 -21.89 33.38
C GLU A 148 -31.76 -22.19 33.93
N ALA A 149 -31.84 -22.37 35.24
CA ALA A 149 -33.10 -22.46 35.96
C ALA A 149 -33.95 -21.22 35.60
N PRO A 150 -35.27 -21.37 35.49
CA PRO A 150 -36.14 -20.25 35.12
C PRO A 150 -35.88 -19.07 36.06
N VAL A 151 -35.58 -17.92 35.49
CA VAL A 151 -35.31 -16.69 36.25
C VAL A 151 -36.66 -16.14 36.70
N ASN A 152 -37.04 -16.49 37.91
CA ASN A 152 -38.23 -15.95 38.56
C ASN A 152 -37.93 -14.52 39.02
N VAL A 153 -38.74 -13.57 38.65
CA VAL A 153 -38.64 -12.18 39.04
C VAL A 153 -39.79 -11.85 40.00
N LEU A 154 -39.45 -11.26 41.12
CA LEU A 154 -40.44 -10.69 42.02
C LEU A 154 -41.19 -9.55 41.33
N ALA A 155 -42.47 -9.67 41.16
CA ALA A 155 -43.36 -8.68 40.55
C ALA A 155 -44.54 -8.36 41.46
N LEU A 156 -45.04 -7.14 41.37
CA LEU A 156 -46.27 -6.70 42.03
C LEU A 156 -47.38 -6.65 40.98
N LYS A 157 -48.44 -7.44 41.23
CA LYS A 157 -49.65 -7.39 40.44
C LYS A 157 -50.83 -7.17 41.42
N ASP A 158 -51.60 -6.13 41.19
CA ASP A 158 -52.78 -5.77 42.00
C ASP A 158 -52.49 -5.60 43.51
N GLY A 159 -51.26 -5.12 43.86
CA GLY A 159 -50.87 -4.91 45.26
C GLY A 159 -50.40 -6.16 46.02
N VAL A 160 -50.36 -7.32 45.38
CA VAL A 160 -49.84 -8.57 45.95
C VAL A 160 -48.43 -8.84 45.41
N GLN A 161 -47.53 -9.14 46.31
CA GLN A 161 -46.16 -9.52 45.95
C GLN A 161 -46.12 -10.97 45.56
N GLY A 162 -45.66 -11.27 44.35
CA GLY A 162 -45.58 -12.59 43.83
C GLY A 162 -44.41 -12.79 42.87
N VAL A 163 -44.26 -14.01 42.33
CA VAL A 163 -43.16 -14.40 41.42
C VAL A 163 -43.73 -14.60 40.02
N LEU A 164 -43.19 -13.90 39.04
CA LEU A 164 -43.52 -14.08 37.63
C LEU A 164 -42.48 -15.00 36.97
N ASP A 165 -42.97 -16.14 36.49
CA ASP A 165 -42.14 -16.98 35.63
C ASP A 165 -42.10 -16.43 34.22
N LYS A 166 -40.93 -15.96 33.81
CA LYS A 166 -40.71 -15.35 32.49
C LYS A 166 -40.79 -16.35 31.34
N THR A 167 -40.75 -17.62 31.63
CA THR A 167 -40.79 -18.66 30.61
C THR A 167 -42.20 -19.08 30.27
N SER A 168 -43.09 -19.16 31.30
CA SER A 168 -44.50 -19.52 31.15
C SER A 168 -45.46 -18.34 31.18
N GLY A 169 -44.99 -17.18 31.68
CA GLY A 169 -45.83 -15.99 31.87
C GLY A 169 -46.81 -16.09 33.03
N GLU A 170 -46.65 -17.10 33.88
CA GLU A 170 -47.56 -17.41 35.01
C GLU A 170 -47.10 -16.61 36.24
N PHE A 171 -48.06 -16.00 36.94
CA PHE A 171 -47.82 -15.23 38.16
C PHE A 171 -48.36 -16.01 39.35
N THR A 172 -47.51 -16.26 40.33
CA THR A 172 -47.84 -16.93 41.58
C THR A 172 -47.64 -15.95 42.75
N ALA A 173 -48.72 -15.69 43.49
CA ALA A 173 -48.74 -14.82 44.66
C ALA A 173 -48.23 -15.53 45.90
#